data_6147da413d94304087fa529274d7bebb
#
_entry.id   6147da413d94304087fa529274d7bebb
#
_cell.length_a   1.000
_cell.length_b   1.000
_cell.length_c   1.000
_cell.angle_alpha   90.00
_cell.angle_beta   90.00
_cell.angle_gamma   90.00
#
_symmetry.space_group_name_H-M   'P 1'
#
loop_
_entity.id
_entity.type
_entity.pdbx_description
1 polymer ?
#
loop_
_entity_poly.entity_id
_entity_poly.type
_entity_poly.pdbx_seq_one_letter_code
_entity_poly.pdbx_strand_id
1 'polypeptide(L)'
;IDLGDGDISTLQISTRNSFDGSWCFHIDVGAVRIICLNGQVFLNDFAMFKARHTAGLNMEHAARKLSKAIDVYQHQADVWSTWRDTPMGDSEAFRIFAKVADCKFITRTKAMAYTDVAKLLLEPEVFRNKTLIRLWEHYVTDERKNLGSTMWAVYNAMTHWATHEQATKSTAQKNIAAIQVARQDRIRKAVKNTLFQAAA
;
A
#
# COMPACT_ATOMS: atom_id res chain seq x y z
N ILE A 1 -7.19 -11.93 -11.34
CA ILE A 1 -7.18 -13.06 -10.40
C ILE A 1 -8.29 -12.83 -9.39
N ASP A 2 -9.13 -13.84 -9.16
CA ASP A 2 -10.10 -13.86 -8.08
C ASP A 2 -9.37 -14.31 -6.80
N LEU A 3 -9.37 -13.44 -5.79
CA LEU A 3 -8.79 -13.73 -4.47
C LEU A 3 -9.79 -14.46 -3.55
N GLY A 4 -11.01 -14.74 -4.05
CA GLY A 4 -12.11 -15.41 -3.38
C GLY A 4 -13.31 -14.50 -3.17
N ASP A 5 -14.52 -15.08 -3.13
CA ASP A 5 -15.82 -14.39 -2.96
C ASP A 5 -16.05 -13.20 -3.91
N GLY A 6 -15.50 -13.27 -5.13
CA GLY A 6 -15.60 -12.19 -6.11
C GLY A 6 -14.68 -10.99 -5.85
N ASP A 7 -13.71 -11.11 -4.94
CA ASP A 7 -12.69 -10.09 -4.70
C ASP A 7 -11.61 -10.15 -5.78
N ILE A 8 -11.83 -9.43 -6.85
CA ILE A 8 -10.99 -9.48 -8.05
C ILE A 8 -9.87 -8.46 -7.98
N SER A 9 -8.63 -8.93 -8.11
CA SER A 9 -7.46 -8.12 -8.39
C SER A 9 -7.08 -8.19 -9.87
N THR A 10 -6.76 -7.05 -10.47
CA THR A 10 -6.35 -6.94 -11.88
C THR A 10 -4.96 -6.34 -11.99
N LEU A 11 -4.10 -6.99 -12.77
CA LEU A 11 -2.77 -6.45 -13.09
C LEU A 11 -2.91 -5.10 -13.78
N GLN A 12 -2.19 -4.10 -13.29
CA GLN A 12 -2.10 -2.78 -13.89
C GLN A 12 -0.66 -2.49 -14.31
N ILE A 13 -0.49 -2.08 -15.55
CA ILE A 13 0.78 -1.60 -16.10
C ILE A 13 0.58 -0.14 -16.47
N SER A 14 1.34 0.75 -15.85
CA SER A 14 1.32 2.18 -16.14
C SER A 14 2.63 2.61 -16.76
N THR A 15 2.56 3.29 -17.89
CA THR A 15 3.74 3.89 -18.53
C THR A 15 3.64 5.40 -18.47
N ARG A 16 4.76 6.07 -18.19
CA ARG A 16 4.87 7.53 -18.21
C ARG A 16 6.04 7.93 -19.06
N ASN A 17 5.82 8.94 -19.86
CA ASN A 17 6.81 9.49 -20.75
C ASN A 17 6.54 10.99 -20.97
N SER A 18 7.56 11.80 -21.24
CA SER A 18 7.38 13.17 -21.70
C SER A 18 8.32 13.48 -22.87
N PHE A 19 7.83 14.27 -23.82
CA PHE A 19 8.61 14.73 -24.97
C PHE A 19 9.50 15.94 -24.63
N ASP A 20 9.19 16.66 -23.55
CA ASP A 20 9.91 17.85 -23.09
C ASP A 20 11.02 17.56 -22.08
N GLY A 21 11.30 16.28 -21.81
CA GLY A 21 12.30 15.84 -20.83
C GLY A 21 11.93 16.08 -19.37
N SER A 22 10.73 16.57 -19.06
CA SER A 22 10.27 16.80 -17.69
C SER A 22 10.09 15.50 -16.90
N TRP A 23 9.87 14.38 -17.60
CA TRP A 23 9.72 13.05 -17.00
C TRP A 23 10.65 12.03 -17.67
N CYS A 24 11.26 11.19 -16.86
CA CYS A 24 11.95 10.00 -17.39
C CYS A 24 10.92 9.01 -17.96
N PHE A 25 11.37 8.16 -18.88
CA PHE A 25 10.59 6.98 -19.25
C PHE A 25 10.43 6.07 -18.03
N HIS A 26 9.20 5.75 -17.69
CA HIS A 26 8.86 5.03 -16.47
C HIS A 26 7.81 3.97 -16.77
N ILE A 27 8.02 2.75 -16.29
CA ILE A 27 7.04 1.68 -16.27
C ILE A 27 6.81 1.30 -14.81
N ASP A 28 5.57 1.38 -14.38
CA ASP A 28 5.11 0.87 -13.08
C ASP A 28 4.21 -0.34 -13.33
N VAL A 29 4.47 -1.40 -12.60
CA VAL A 29 3.59 -2.57 -12.53
C VAL A 29 2.99 -2.63 -11.13
N GLY A 30 1.70 -2.71 -11.10
CA GLY A 30 0.92 -2.78 -9.86
C GLY A 30 -0.32 -3.62 -10.08
N ALA A 31 -1.26 -3.53 -9.18
CA ALA A 31 -2.58 -4.11 -9.35
C ALA A 31 -3.66 -3.15 -8.86
N VAL A 32 -4.89 -3.40 -9.29
CA VAL A 32 -6.07 -2.69 -8.84
C VAL A 32 -7.10 -3.70 -8.37
N ARG A 33 -7.63 -3.49 -7.19
CA ARG A 33 -8.76 -4.25 -6.67
C ARG A 33 -10.04 -3.67 -7.26
N ILE A 34 -10.81 -4.48 -7.98
CA ILE A 34 -11.96 -4.00 -8.78
C ILE A 34 -13.09 -3.44 -7.90
N ILE A 35 -13.38 -4.05 -6.76
CA ILE A 35 -14.52 -3.67 -5.91
C ILE A 35 -14.42 -2.23 -5.41
N CYS A 36 -13.21 -1.76 -5.07
CA CYS A 36 -13.01 -0.43 -4.47
C CYS A 36 -12.02 0.44 -5.27
N LEU A 37 -11.53 -0.03 -6.39
CA LEU A 37 -10.52 0.64 -7.22
C LEU A 37 -9.25 1.04 -6.45
N ASN A 38 -8.95 0.33 -5.36
CA ASN A 38 -7.72 0.54 -4.60
C ASN A 38 -6.51 0.11 -5.42
N GLY A 39 -5.59 1.02 -5.62
CA GLY A 39 -4.28 0.69 -6.21
C GLY A 39 -3.47 -0.16 -5.25
N GLN A 40 -3.25 -1.41 -5.61
CA GLN A 40 -2.44 -2.35 -4.84
C GLN A 40 -0.97 -2.22 -5.20
N VAL A 41 -0.12 -2.18 -4.18
CA VAL A 41 1.31 -2.00 -4.34
C VAL A 41 1.99 -3.35 -4.30
N PHE A 42 2.81 -3.65 -5.28
CA PHE A 42 3.70 -4.80 -5.20
C PHE A 42 4.80 -4.55 -4.17
N LEU A 43 5.05 -5.56 -3.35
CA LEU A 43 6.07 -5.50 -2.31
C LEU A 43 7.48 -5.70 -2.85
N ASN A 44 7.59 -6.04 -4.13
CA ASN A 44 8.84 -6.38 -4.79
C ASN A 44 9.35 -5.22 -5.67
N ASP A 45 10.66 -4.93 -5.57
CA ASP A 45 11.33 -3.87 -6.34
C ASP A 45 11.41 -4.15 -7.86
N PHE A 46 11.02 -5.34 -8.31
CA PHE A 46 10.96 -5.69 -9.73
C PHE A 46 9.84 -4.99 -10.51
N ALA A 47 8.91 -4.35 -9.79
CA ALA A 47 7.73 -3.73 -10.37
C ALA A 47 7.99 -2.37 -11.04
N MET A 48 9.22 -1.87 -11.06
CA MET A 48 9.52 -0.55 -11.60
C MET A 48 10.69 -0.57 -12.58
N PHE A 49 10.53 0.13 -13.69
CA PHE A 49 11.61 0.50 -14.60
C PHE A 49 11.61 2.02 -14.78
N LYS A 50 12.77 2.65 -14.59
CA LYS A 50 12.96 4.07 -14.78
C LYS A 50 14.26 4.32 -15.55
N ALA A 51 14.20 5.06 -16.63
CA ALA A 51 15.37 5.44 -17.42
C ALA A 51 15.23 6.86 -17.97
N ARG A 52 16.35 7.55 -18.09
CA ARG A 52 16.41 8.86 -18.78
C ARG A 52 16.24 8.66 -20.29
N HIS A 53 15.69 9.67 -20.97
CA HIS A 53 15.65 9.74 -22.44
C HIS A 53 17.03 10.06 -22.98
N THR A 54 17.87 9.07 -23.07
CA THR A 54 19.20 9.17 -23.65
C THR A 54 19.38 8.09 -24.69
N ALA A 55 20.36 8.20 -25.54
CA ALA A 55 20.71 7.16 -26.52
C ALA A 55 20.98 5.78 -25.87
N GLY A 56 21.22 5.74 -24.55
CA GLY A 56 21.39 4.52 -23.78
C GLY A 56 20.09 3.92 -23.22
N LEU A 57 18.90 4.42 -23.59
CA LEU A 57 17.63 3.84 -23.17
C LEU A 57 17.49 2.42 -23.74
N ASN A 58 17.65 1.41 -22.89
CA ASN A 58 17.59 0.02 -23.28
C ASN A 58 16.16 -0.52 -23.20
N MET A 59 15.47 -0.53 -24.32
CA MET A 59 14.09 -1.02 -24.46
C MET A 59 13.98 -2.53 -24.26
N GLU A 60 15.02 -3.30 -24.59
CA GLU A 60 15.03 -4.74 -24.29
C GLU A 60 15.02 -5.01 -22.77
N HIS A 61 15.75 -4.18 -22.00
CA HIS A 61 15.74 -4.31 -20.55
C HIS A 61 14.34 -3.98 -19.99
N ALA A 62 13.68 -2.97 -20.53
CA ALA A 62 12.30 -2.64 -20.19
C ALA A 62 11.34 -3.79 -20.53
N ALA A 63 11.45 -4.38 -21.71
CA ALA A 63 10.65 -5.51 -22.16
C ALA A 63 10.89 -6.76 -21.28
N ARG A 64 12.15 -7.08 -20.94
CA ARG A 64 12.45 -8.17 -20.01
C ARG A 64 11.85 -7.97 -18.62
N LYS A 65 11.83 -6.74 -18.11
CA LYS A 65 11.16 -6.45 -16.84
C LYS A 65 9.66 -6.61 -16.95
N LEU A 66 9.08 -6.19 -18.06
CA LEU A 66 7.65 -6.29 -18.28
C LEU A 66 7.20 -7.75 -18.45
N SER A 67 7.98 -8.58 -19.17
CA SER A 67 7.66 -10.01 -19.31
C SER A 67 7.62 -10.75 -17.97
N LYS A 68 8.39 -10.33 -16.99
CA LYS A 68 8.37 -10.89 -15.62
C LYS A 68 7.23 -10.34 -14.77
N ALA A 69 6.52 -9.32 -15.22
CA ALA A 69 5.46 -8.68 -14.44
C ALA A 69 4.31 -9.64 -14.13
N ILE A 70 3.98 -10.54 -15.06
CA ILE A 70 2.93 -11.54 -14.86
C ILE A 70 3.30 -12.52 -13.76
N ASP A 71 4.53 -13.05 -13.78
CA ASP A 71 5.01 -14.00 -12.77
C ASP A 71 5.03 -13.33 -11.39
N VAL A 72 5.54 -12.09 -11.33
CA VAL A 72 5.56 -11.29 -10.10
C VAL A 72 4.14 -11.04 -9.59
N TYR A 73 3.21 -10.76 -10.47
CA TYR A 73 1.81 -10.55 -10.11
C TYR A 73 1.15 -11.82 -9.56
N GLN A 74 1.38 -12.96 -10.20
CA GLN A 74 0.85 -14.25 -9.73
C GLN A 74 1.37 -14.57 -8.34
N HIS A 75 2.69 -14.47 -8.13
CA HIS A 75 3.28 -14.69 -6.82
C HIS A 75 2.73 -13.72 -5.75
N GLN A 76 2.54 -12.46 -6.12
CA GLN A 76 1.95 -11.47 -5.19
C GLN A 76 0.48 -11.78 -4.88
N ALA A 77 -0.27 -12.29 -5.85
CA ALA A 77 -1.65 -12.70 -5.64
C ALA A 77 -1.76 -13.89 -4.66
N ASP A 78 -0.82 -14.85 -4.73
CA ASP A 78 -0.74 -15.96 -3.78
C ASP A 78 -0.48 -15.44 -2.35
N VAL A 79 0.40 -14.44 -2.21
CA VAL A 79 0.63 -13.76 -0.91
C VAL A 79 -0.64 -13.08 -0.40
N TRP A 80 -1.36 -12.36 -1.25
CA TRP A 80 -2.62 -11.70 -0.86
C TRP A 80 -3.72 -12.71 -0.49
N SER A 81 -3.79 -13.82 -1.21
CA SER A 81 -4.70 -14.92 -0.87
C SER A 81 -4.38 -15.47 0.53
N THR A 82 -3.11 -15.69 0.84
CA THR A 82 -2.68 -16.09 2.19
C THR A 82 -3.07 -15.05 3.26
N TRP A 83 -2.92 -13.76 2.97
CA TRP A 83 -3.30 -12.69 3.91
C TRP A 83 -4.80 -12.61 4.16
N ARG A 84 -5.61 -13.04 3.20
CA ARG A 84 -7.05 -13.11 3.37
C ARG A 84 -7.45 -14.12 4.44
N ASP A 85 -6.71 -15.22 4.51
CA ASP A 85 -6.97 -16.30 5.47
C ASP A 85 -6.21 -16.10 6.79
N THR A 86 -5.32 -15.12 6.87
CA THR A 86 -4.51 -14.85 8.06
C THR A 86 -5.22 -13.86 8.98
N PRO A 87 -5.63 -14.29 10.20
CA PRO A 87 -6.26 -13.38 11.14
C PRO A 87 -5.28 -12.32 11.65
N MET A 88 -5.81 -11.12 11.91
CA MET A 88 -5.05 -9.97 12.42
C MET A 88 -5.78 -9.35 13.60
N GLY A 89 -5.12 -9.27 14.74
CA GLY A 89 -5.68 -8.61 15.93
C GLY A 89 -5.71 -7.09 15.81
N ASP A 90 -6.70 -6.45 16.43
CA ASP A 90 -6.89 -4.99 16.38
C ASP A 90 -5.66 -4.21 16.83
N SER A 91 -4.98 -4.63 17.88
CA SER A 91 -3.78 -3.96 18.39
C SER A 91 -2.60 -4.07 17.41
N GLU A 92 -2.50 -5.17 16.70
CA GLU A 92 -1.46 -5.39 15.69
C GLU A 92 -1.75 -4.55 14.44
N ALA A 93 -2.99 -4.56 13.95
CA ALA A 93 -3.46 -3.71 12.85
C ALA A 93 -3.17 -2.24 13.16
N PHE A 94 -3.51 -1.79 14.37
CA PHE A 94 -3.29 -0.41 14.80
C PHE A 94 -1.81 -0.02 14.82
N ARG A 95 -0.91 -0.93 15.22
CA ARG A 95 0.54 -0.70 15.17
C ARG A 95 1.06 -0.56 13.74
N ILE A 96 0.53 -1.35 12.80
CA ILE A 96 0.89 -1.23 11.39
C ILE A 96 0.47 0.14 10.86
N PHE A 97 -0.76 0.57 11.14
CA PHE A 97 -1.25 1.90 10.77
C PHE A 97 -0.42 3.01 11.40
N ALA A 98 0.01 2.86 12.65
CA ALA A 98 0.88 3.82 13.32
C ALA A 98 2.25 3.97 12.63
N LYS A 99 2.81 2.88 12.09
CA LYS A 99 4.04 2.94 11.27
C LYS A 99 3.81 3.67 9.96
N VAL A 100 2.71 3.37 9.25
CA VAL A 100 2.35 4.07 8.00
C VAL A 100 2.11 5.55 8.22
N ALA A 101 1.45 5.89 9.34
CA ALA A 101 1.12 7.25 9.72
C ALA A 101 2.29 8.03 10.37
N ASP A 102 3.45 7.40 10.55
CA ASP A 102 4.61 7.95 11.29
C ASP A 102 4.23 8.46 12.69
N CYS A 103 3.38 7.72 13.39
CA CYS A 103 2.98 8.03 14.76
C CYS A 103 4.09 7.59 15.75
N LYS A 104 4.98 8.53 16.08
CA LYS A 104 6.16 8.26 16.91
C LYS A 104 5.81 7.84 18.33
N PHE A 105 4.69 8.30 18.87
CA PHE A 105 4.21 7.88 20.18
C PHE A 105 4.06 6.35 20.27
N ILE A 106 3.39 5.74 19.29
CA ILE A 106 3.18 4.28 19.23
C ILE A 106 4.47 3.53 18.86
N THR A 107 5.25 4.05 17.89
CA THR A 107 6.42 3.34 17.35
C THR A 107 7.65 3.40 18.27
N ARG A 108 7.77 4.42 19.13
CA ARG A 108 8.91 4.60 20.06
C ARG A 108 8.64 4.08 21.45
N THR A 109 7.40 4.16 21.89
CA THR A 109 7.06 3.64 23.22
C THR A 109 7.17 2.12 23.13
N LYS A 110 7.80 1.49 24.11
CA LYS A 110 7.69 0.05 24.34
C LYS A 110 6.24 -0.32 24.71
N ALA A 111 5.30 0.29 24.04
CA ALA A 111 3.86 0.15 24.17
C ALA A 111 3.37 -1.24 23.72
N MET A 112 4.23 -2.25 23.84
CA MET A 112 3.81 -3.64 23.80
C MET A 112 2.78 -3.97 24.92
N ALA A 113 2.65 -3.09 25.91
CA ALA A 113 1.68 -3.23 27.00
C ALA A 113 0.26 -2.72 26.64
N TYR A 114 0.11 -1.90 25.60
CA TYR A 114 -1.21 -1.39 25.20
C TYR A 114 -1.87 -2.37 24.21
N THR A 115 -2.57 -3.36 24.75
CA THR A 115 -3.42 -4.28 23.98
C THR A 115 -4.78 -3.66 23.62
N ASP A 116 -5.13 -2.55 24.26
CA ASP A 116 -6.44 -1.90 24.16
C ASP A 116 -6.36 -0.66 23.25
N VAL A 117 -6.79 -0.83 22.02
CA VAL A 117 -6.82 0.25 21.00
C VAL A 117 -7.74 1.40 21.42
N ALA A 118 -8.83 1.11 22.16
CA ALA A 118 -9.73 2.15 22.63
C ALA A 118 -9.03 3.13 23.58
N LYS A 119 -8.14 2.65 24.43
CA LYS A 119 -7.32 3.52 25.27
C LYS A 119 -6.29 4.32 24.48
N LEU A 120 -5.67 3.70 23.49
CA LEU A 120 -4.72 4.39 22.61
C LEU A 120 -5.35 5.53 21.82
N LEU A 121 -6.61 5.39 21.42
CA LEU A 121 -7.35 6.43 20.71
C LEU A 121 -7.63 7.68 21.56
N LEU A 122 -7.59 7.55 22.88
CA LEU A 122 -7.74 8.68 23.80
C LEU A 122 -6.45 9.46 24.03
N GLU A 123 -5.31 8.91 23.64
CA GLU A 123 -4.01 9.59 23.78
C GLU A 123 -3.94 10.81 22.86
N PRO A 124 -3.57 12.02 23.37
CA PRO A 124 -3.56 13.24 22.56
C PRO A 124 -2.70 13.17 21.29
N GLU A 125 -1.54 12.49 21.36
CA GLU A 125 -0.63 12.32 20.23
C GLU A 125 -1.21 11.42 19.14
N VAL A 126 -1.99 10.41 19.55
CA VAL A 126 -2.71 9.51 18.65
C VAL A 126 -3.88 10.25 18.01
N PHE A 127 -4.70 10.89 18.83
CA PHE A 127 -5.88 11.63 18.36
C PHE A 127 -5.54 12.75 17.37
N ARG A 128 -4.40 13.43 17.56
CA ARG A 128 -3.92 14.47 16.64
C ARG A 128 -3.38 13.92 15.32
N ASN A 129 -3.03 12.64 15.25
CA ASN A 129 -2.53 12.02 14.02
C ASN A 129 -3.70 11.64 13.10
N LYS A 130 -4.16 12.61 12.31
CA LYS A 130 -5.31 12.45 11.41
C LYS A 130 -5.16 11.27 10.43
N THR A 131 -3.94 10.98 9.99
CA THR A 131 -3.69 9.83 9.10
C THR A 131 -3.96 8.51 9.81
N LEU A 132 -3.47 8.36 11.05
CA LEU A 132 -3.69 7.16 11.84
C LEU A 132 -5.19 6.94 12.13
N ILE A 133 -5.87 8.01 12.55
CA ILE A 133 -7.31 7.94 12.85
C ILE A 133 -8.10 7.52 11.61
N ARG A 134 -7.84 8.12 10.43
CA ARG A 134 -8.53 7.76 9.19
C ARG A 134 -8.27 6.33 8.73
N LEU A 135 -7.03 5.85 8.83
CA LEU A 135 -6.69 4.46 8.54
C LEU A 135 -7.48 3.51 9.44
N TRP A 136 -7.55 3.81 10.74
CA TRP A 136 -8.28 3.01 11.70
C TRP A 136 -9.79 3.04 11.46
N GLU A 137 -10.36 4.22 11.27
CA GLU A 137 -11.79 4.40 10.99
C GLU A 137 -12.20 3.60 9.75
N HIS A 138 -11.49 3.78 8.62
CA HIS A 138 -11.80 3.06 7.39
C HIS A 138 -11.66 1.54 7.57
N TYR A 139 -10.62 1.08 8.27
CA TYR A 139 -10.47 -0.35 8.59
C TYR A 139 -11.68 -0.89 9.35
N VAL A 140 -12.12 -0.20 10.41
CA VAL A 140 -13.21 -0.67 11.28
C VAL A 140 -14.58 -0.56 10.60
N THR A 141 -14.82 0.53 9.86
CA THR A 141 -16.15 0.81 9.26
C THR A 141 -16.40 0.03 7.98
N ASP A 142 -15.36 -0.22 7.20
CA ASP A 142 -15.50 -0.77 5.85
C ASP A 142 -14.75 -2.10 5.69
N GLU A 143 -13.42 -2.10 5.74
CA GLU A 143 -12.65 -3.27 5.34
C GLU A 143 -12.87 -4.47 6.28
N ARG A 144 -12.84 -4.26 7.59
CA ARG A 144 -13.08 -5.34 8.56
C ARG A 144 -14.49 -5.92 8.49
N LYS A 145 -15.49 -5.11 8.17
CA LYS A 145 -16.87 -5.59 8.02
C LYS A 145 -17.02 -6.51 6.81
N ASN A 146 -16.30 -6.21 5.74
CA ASN A 146 -16.43 -6.93 4.48
C ASN A 146 -15.45 -8.11 4.37
N LEU A 147 -14.27 -8.00 4.98
CA LEU A 147 -13.16 -8.95 4.82
C LEU A 147 -12.77 -9.66 6.13
N GLY A 148 -13.46 -9.36 7.23
CA GLY A 148 -13.09 -9.87 8.56
C GLY A 148 -11.83 -9.20 9.12
N SER A 149 -11.44 -9.62 10.32
CA SER A 149 -10.19 -9.16 10.97
C SER A 149 -9.00 -9.93 10.40
N THR A 150 -8.57 -9.55 9.19
CA THR A 150 -7.52 -10.24 8.44
C THR A 150 -6.38 -9.30 8.04
N MET A 151 -5.22 -9.87 7.71
CA MET A 151 -4.10 -9.11 7.11
C MET A 151 -4.53 -8.41 5.83
N TRP A 152 -5.41 -9.04 5.05
CA TRP A 152 -5.94 -8.48 3.81
C TRP A 152 -6.78 -7.23 4.05
N ALA A 153 -7.64 -7.23 5.06
CA ALA A 153 -8.42 -6.06 5.45
C ALA A 153 -7.51 -4.88 5.88
N VAL A 154 -6.47 -5.16 6.66
CA VAL A 154 -5.48 -4.14 7.07
C VAL A 154 -4.74 -3.56 5.86
N TYR A 155 -4.31 -4.41 4.94
CA TYR A 155 -3.63 -3.97 3.73
C TYR A 155 -4.55 -3.10 2.84
N ASN A 156 -5.81 -3.49 2.67
CA ASN A 156 -6.78 -2.73 1.87
C ASN A 156 -7.09 -1.36 2.48
N ALA A 157 -7.19 -1.24 3.80
CA ALA A 157 -7.34 0.07 4.45
C ALA A 157 -6.16 1.01 4.14
N MET A 158 -4.94 0.49 4.11
CA MET A 158 -3.76 1.28 3.75
C MET A 158 -3.74 1.68 2.27
N THR A 159 -4.11 0.77 1.37
CA THR A 159 -4.13 1.06 -0.08
C THR A 159 -5.26 2.02 -0.44
N HIS A 160 -6.41 1.92 0.23
CA HIS A 160 -7.49 2.91 0.12
C HIS A 160 -6.99 4.31 0.49
N TRP A 161 -6.36 4.45 1.65
CA TRP A 161 -5.78 5.74 2.07
C TRP A 161 -4.76 6.28 1.06
N ALA A 162 -3.92 5.42 0.49
CA ALA A 162 -2.91 5.86 -0.48
C ALA A 162 -3.52 6.34 -1.80
N THR A 163 -4.65 5.75 -2.21
CA THR A 163 -5.27 5.96 -3.52
C THR A 163 -6.36 7.04 -3.49
N HIS A 164 -7.24 7.01 -2.49
CA HIS A 164 -8.48 7.79 -2.49
C HIS A 164 -8.44 9.00 -1.56
N GLU A 165 -7.61 8.99 -0.53
CA GLU A 165 -7.55 10.13 0.38
C GLU A 165 -6.94 11.36 -0.29
N GLN A 166 -7.68 12.44 -0.28
CA GLN A 166 -7.20 13.70 -0.81
C GLN A 166 -6.00 14.22 -0.03
N ALA A 167 -5.02 14.74 -0.73
CA ALA A 167 -3.94 15.51 -0.10
C ALA A 167 -4.51 16.79 0.49
N THR A 168 -4.31 17.02 1.78
CA THR A 168 -4.88 18.14 2.55
C THR A 168 -4.37 19.53 2.12
N LYS A 169 -3.48 19.62 1.17
CA LYS A 169 -3.03 20.89 0.57
C LYS A 169 -3.13 20.77 -0.94
N SER A 170 -3.96 21.60 -1.52
CA SER A 170 -4.10 21.88 -2.94
C SER A 170 -2.81 22.46 -3.54
N THR A 171 -1.76 21.68 -3.53
CA THR A 171 -0.59 22.05 -4.31
C THR A 171 -0.69 21.28 -5.61
N ALA A 172 -1.27 21.97 -6.61
CA ALA A 172 -1.25 21.64 -8.01
C ALA A 172 -1.34 20.14 -8.36
N GLN A 173 -2.22 19.79 -9.27
CA GLN A 173 -2.38 18.47 -9.89
C GLN A 173 -1.06 17.74 -10.24
N LYS A 174 0.03 18.50 -10.39
CA LYS A 174 1.39 17.99 -10.63
C LYS A 174 1.95 17.09 -9.51
N ASN A 175 1.44 17.21 -8.28
CA ASN A 175 1.99 16.48 -7.13
C ASN A 175 1.17 15.27 -6.68
N ILE A 176 -0.01 15.02 -7.24
CA ILE A 176 -0.87 13.90 -6.82
C ILE A 176 -0.15 12.57 -7.02
N ALA A 177 0.45 12.37 -8.19
CA ALA A 177 1.19 11.14 -8.47
C ALA A 177 2.40 10.95 -7.52
N ALA A 178 3.12 12.03 -7.21
CA ALA A 178 4.24 11.99 -6.27
C ALA A 178 3.78 11.65 -4.83
N ILE A 179 2.64 12.20 -4.42
CA ILE A 179 2.04 11.91 -3.11
C ILE A 179 1.60 10.44 -3.03
N GLN A 180 0.96 9.92 -4.06
CA GLN A 180 0.56 8.52 -4.13
C GLN A 180 1.78 7.59 -4.07
N VAL A 181 2.82 7.86 -4.83
CA VAL A 181 4.08 7.09 -4.78
C VAL A 181 4.69 7.12 -3.37
N ALA A 182 4.78 8.29 -2.74
CA ALA A 182 5.32 8.39 -1.38
C ALA A 182 4.48 7.64 -0.35
N ARG A 183 3.15 7.62 -0.48
CA ARG A 183 2.26 6.85 0.38
C ARG A 183 2.45 5.34 0.16
N GLN A 184 2.52 4.92 -1.10
CA GLN A 184 2.79 3.52 -1.46
C GLN A 184 4.13 3.04 -0.89
N ASP A 185 5.17 3.87 -0.91
CA ASP A 185 6.46 3.54 -0.30
C ASP A 185 6.38 3.39 1.23
N ARG A 186 5.55 4.18 1.91
CA ARG A 186 5.29 4.01 3.35
C ARG A 186 4.61 2.67 3.64
N ILE A 187 3.61 2.31 2.85
CA ILE A 187 2.92 1.02 2.96
C ILE A 187 3.93 -0.11 2.75
N ARG A 188 4.69 -0.06 1.66
CA ARG A 188 5.71 -1.07 1.33
C ARG A 188 6.70 -1.29 2.48
N LYS A 189 7.21 -0.22 3.08
CA LYS A 189 8.12 -0.28 4.23
C LYS A 189 7.46 -0.87 5.47
N ALA A 190 6.22 -0.47 5.78
CA ALA A 190 5.49 -0.96 6.94
C ALA A 190 5.16 -2.45 6.81
N VAL A 191 4.71 -2.88 5.64
CA VAL A 191 4.31 -4.26 5.34
C VAL A 191 5.52 -5.19 5.30
N LYS A 192 6.61 -4.81 4.61
CA LYS A 192 7.83 -5.63 4.49
C LYS A 192 8.41 -6.02 5.86
N ASN A 193 8.32 -5.12 6.83
CA ASN A 193 8.88 -5.35 8.17
C ASN A 193 7.92 -6.03 9.15
N THR A 194 6.67 -6.25 8.79
CA THR A 194 5.66 -6.75 9.75
C THR A 194 4.89 -7.94 9.22
N LEU A 195 4.35 -7.87 8.00
CA LEU A 195 3.48 -8.91 7.46
C LEU A 195 4.26 -10.06 6.80
N PHE A 196 5.49 -9.81 6.29
CA PHE A 196 6.34 -10.88 5.76
C PHE A 196 6.92 -11.78 6.85
N GLN A 197 7.12 -11.27 8.07
CA GLN A 197 7.62 -12.08 9.19
C GLN A 197 6.53 -12.95 9.83
N ALA A 198 5.26 -12.62 9.65
CA ALA A 198 4.15 -13.39 10.18
C ALA A 198 3.72 -14.55 9.26
N ALA A 199 4.15 -14.52 7.99
CA ALA A 199 3.82 -15.54 6.99
C ALA A 199 4.97 -16.54 6.71
N ALA A 200 6.11 -16.41 7.39
CA ALA A 200 7.27 -17.31 7.34
C ALA A 200 7.31 -18.20 8.60
#